data_bc6aa213b15f5c3015f6933a281e4207
#
_entry.id   bc6aa213b15f5c3015f6933a281e4207
#
_cell.length_a   1.000
_cell.length_b   1.000
_cell.length_c   1.000
_cell.angle_alpha   90.00
_cell.angle_beta   90.00
_cell.angle_gamma   90.00
#
_symmetry.space_group_name_H-M   'P 1'
#
loop_
_entity.id
_entity.type
_entity.pdbx_description
1 polymer ?
#
loop_
_entity_poly.entity_id
_entity_poly.type
_entity_poly.pdbx_seq_one_letter_code
_entity_poly.pdbx_strand_id
1 'polypeptide(L)'
;MQLNQKYFALRDAEGRLMNRFLLVSQLEAKDGGAAISSGNARVVRARLADAKFFYDQDRQEKLETRVDGLKHVVYHNKLGSQAERMLRVKTMAGLFADLIGADRAKAERAAMLAKADLRTLMVGEFPELQGIMGEYYAKYDGEAEEVALAIREHYQPRYAGDALPSTPVSLATALADKMETLIGLFGIGQMPTGEKDPFALRRHALGVLRMLIEKALPVSLN
;
A
#
# COMPACT_ATOMS: atom_id res chain seq x y z
N MET A 1 5.52 -1.78 14.26
CA MET A 1 6.07 -2.25 15.56
C MET A 1 6.87 -3.55 15.41
N GLN A 2 6.35 -4.59 14.78
CA GLN A 2 7.06 -5.87 14.64
C GLN A 2 8.38 -5.74 13.87
N LEU A 3 8.39 -5.05 12.75
CA LEU A 3 9.59 -4.86 11.91
C LEU A 3 10.65 -3.98 12.59
N ASN A 4 10.22 -2.86 13.18
CA ASN A 4 11.16 -1.84 13.67
C ASN A 4 11.55 -2.04 15.14
N GLN A 5 10.59 -2.43 16.00
CA GLN A 5 10.78 -2.51 17.45
C GLN A 5 10.83 -3.95 17.97
N LYS A 6 10.68 -4.95 17.09
CA LYS A 6 10.75 -6.38 17.43
C LYS A 6 9.74 -6.83 18.50
N TYR A 7 8.56 -6.19 18.52
CA TYR A 7 7.43 -6.66 19.32
C TYR A 7 6.59 -7.62 18.51
N PHE A 8 6.49 -8.87 18.94
CA PHE A 8 5.75 -9.92 18.22
C PHE A 8 4.34 -10.02 18.81
N ALA A 9 3.34 -9.72 17.98
CA ALA A 9 1.95 -9.86 18.36
C ALA A 9 1.57 -11.33 18.51
N LEU A 10 0.80 -11.64 19.56
CA LEU A 10 0.28 -12.98 19.79
C LEU A 10 -1.17 -13.08 19.31
N ARG A 11 -1.54 -14.27 18.84
CA ARG A 11 -2.90 -14.61 18.43
C ARG A 11 -3.39 -15.81 19.22
N ASP A 12 -4.70 -15.86 19.49
CA ASP A 12 -5.34 -17.03 20.09
C ASP A 12 -5.53 -18.18 19.07
N ALA A 13 -6.12 -19.28 19.51
CA ALA A 13 -6.36 -20.45 18.67
C ALA A 13 -7.30 -20.15 17.49
N GLU A 14 -8.16 -19.14 17.60
CA GLU A 14 -9.07 -18.66 16.57
C GLU A 14 -8.44 -17.60 15.66
N GLY A 15 -7.15 -17.30 15.84
CA GLY A 15 -6.40 -16.33 15.04
C GLY A 15 -6.64 -14.86 15.41
N ARG A 16 -7.39 -14.56 16.46
CA ARG A 16 -7.69 -13.20 16.91
C ARG A 16 -6.50 -12.61 17.65
N LEU A 17 -6.25 -11.32 17.48
CA LEU A 17 -5.15 -10.62 18.15
C LEU A 17 -5.38 -10.58 19.67
N MET A 18 -4.39 -11.06 20.42
CA MET A 18 -4.40 -10.98 21.88
C MET A 18 -3.88 -9.61 22.35
N ASN A 19 -4.29 -9.21 23.56
CA ASN A 19 -3.74 -8.03 24.25
C ASN A 19 -2.36 -8.32 24.89
N ARG A 20 -1.57 -9.19 24.27
CA ARG A 20 -0.25 -9.64 24.71
C ARG A 20 0.73 -9.60 23.55
N PHE A 21 1.99 -9.39 23.84
CA PHE A 21 3.07 -9.45 22.86
C PHE A 21 4.30 -10.14 23.46
N LEU A 22 5.13 -10.67 22.58
CA LEU A 22 6.43 -11.24 22.95
C LEU A 22 7.53 -10.24 22.58
N LEU A 23 8.50 -10.09 23.44
CA LEU A 23 9.76 -9.41 23.18
C LEU A 23 10.93 -10.30 23.60
N VAL A 24 12.09 -10.08 22.96
CA VAL A 24 13.32 -10.79 23.32
C VAL A 24 14.30 -9.79 23.92
N SER A 25 14.80 -10.08 25.13
CA SER A 25 15.87 -9.33 25.78
C SER A 25 17.14 -10.16 25.84
N GLN A 26 18.28 -9.54 25.57
CA GLN A 26 19.60 -10.17 25.71
C GLN A 26 20.13 -10.07 27.14
N LEU A 27 19.51 -9.25 28.00
CA LEU A 27 19.91 -9.04 29.37
C LEU A 27 19.14 -9.99 30.29
N GLU A 28 19.85 -10.77 31.08
CA GLU A 28 19.28 -11.48 32.21
C GLU A 28 19.10 -10.51 33.39
N ALA A 29 17.86 -10.12 33.61
CA ALA A 29 17.53 -9.11 34.60
C ALA A 29 17.38 -9.72 35.99
N LYS A 30 17.97 -9.08 37.04
CA LYS A 30 17.93 -9.53 38.41
C LYS A 30 16.52 -9.63 39.00
N ASP A 31 15.56 -8.87 38.44
CA ASP A 31 14.15 -8.84 38.82
C ASP A 31 13.27 -9.80 38.01
N GLY A 32 13.87 -10.77 37.31
CA GLY A 32 13.15 -11.68 36.42
C GLY A 32 12.54 -11.00 35.19
N GLY A 33 12.98 -9.78 34.86
CA GLY A 33 12.51 -9.04 33.68
C GLY A 33 11.27 -8.15 33.92
N ALA A 34 10.84 -7.96 35.17
CA ALA A 34 9.65 -7.19 35.48
C ALA A 34 9.76 -5.72 35.01
N ALA A 35 10.88 -5.06 35.26
CA ALA A 35 11.14 -3.70 34.78
C ALA A 35 11.17 -3.60 33.25
N ILE A 36 11.78 -4.59 32.57
CA ILE A 36 11.84 -4.67 31.09
C ILE A 36 10.42 -4.82 30.53
N SER A 37 9.64 -5.75 31.06
CA SER A 37 8.25 -6.00 30.65
C SER A 37 7.38 -4.76 30.83
N SER A 38 7.42 -4.15 32.01
CA SER A 38 6.63 -2.96 32.35
C SER A 38 7.02 -1.76 31.48
N GLY A 39 8.32 -1.51 31.26
CA GLY A 39 8.82 -0.44 30.42
C GLY A 39 8.35 -0.60 28.96
N ASN A 40 8.50 -1.79 28.40
CA ASN A 40 8.07 -2.06 27.02
C ASN A 40 6.54 -2.01 26.87
N ALA A 41 5.77 -2.49 27.85
CA ALA A 41 4.31 -2.37 27.83
C ALA A 41 3.85 -0.90 27.82
N ARG A 42 4.57 -0.02 28.53
CA ARG A 42 4.30 1.44 28.50
C ARG A 42 4.53 2.02 27.11
N VAL A 43 5.66 1.68 26.46
CA VAL A 43 5.96 2.13 25.09
C VAL A 43 4.90 1.65 24.09
N VAL A 44 4.54 0.37 24.15
CA VAL A 44 3.50 -0.18 23.24
C VAL A 44 2.17 0.51 23.45
N ARG A 45 1.78 0.76 24.71
CA ARG A 45 0.52 1.46 25.03
C ARG A 45 0.50 2.87 24.48
N ALA A 46 1.59 3.64 24.65
CA ALA A 46 1.70 4.98 24.07
C ALA A 46 1.56 4.96 22.55
N ARG A 47 2.29 4.07 21.86
CA ARG A 47 2.22 3.94 20.40
C ARG A 47 0.83 3.53 19.90
N LEU A 48 0.13 2.67 20.62
CA LEU A 48 -1.26 2.30 20.27
C LEU A 48 -2.23 3.45 20.50
N ALA A 49 -2.01 4.26 21.54
CA ALA A 49 -2.81 5.46 21.78
C ALA A 49 -2.62 6.49 20.67
N ASP A 50 -1.38 6.74 20.24
CA ASP A 50 -1.07 7.62 19.11
C ASP A 50 -1.73 7.12 17.82
N ALA A 51 -1.58 5.81 17.52
CA ALA A 51 -2.21 5.22 16.35
C ALA A 51 -3.73 5.34 16.37
N LYS A 52 -4.36 5.13 17.54
CA LYS A 52 -5.80 5.34 17.68
C LYS A 52 -6.20 6.80 17.44
N PHE A 53 -5.44 7.74 17.99
CA PHE A 53 -5.68 9.16 17.78
C PHE A 53 -5.60 9.53 16.29
N PHE A 54 -4.54 9.11 15.57
CA PHE A 54 -4.40 9.36 14.14
C PHE A 54 -5.54 8.74 13.34
N TYR A 55 -5.91 7.50 13.65
CA TYR A 55 -7.03 6.84 13.00
C TYR A 55 -8.35 7.59 13.18
N ASP A 56 -8.64 8.05 14.40
CA ASP A 56 -9.87 8.79 14.70
C ASP A 56 -9.87 10.17 14.01
N GLN A 57 -8.71 10.85 13.95
CA GLN A 57 -8.57 12.13 13.24
C GLN A 57 -8.72 11.97 11.72
N ASP A 58 -8.06 10.96 11.16
CA ASP A 58 -8.12 10.72 9.71
C ASP A 58 -9.54 10.43 9.22
N ARG A 59 -10.40 9.83 10.05
CA ARG A 59 -11.79 9.53 9.73
C ARG A 59 -12.75 10.72 9.77
N GLN A 60 -12.28 11.88 10.21
CA GLN A 60 -13.10 13.11 10.20
C GLN A 60 -13.24 13.69 8.79
N GLU A 61 -12.35 13.30 7.87
CA GLU A 61 -12.36 13.70 6.48
C GLU A 61 -12.40 12.48 5.58
N LYS A 62 -13.19 12.54 4.51
CA LYS A 62 -13.22 11.46 3.51
C LYS A 62 -11.88 11.32 2.80
N LEU A 63 -11.56 10.10 2.41
CA LEU A 63 -10.33 9.80 1.66
C LEU A 63 -10.25 10.61 0.35
N GLU A 64 -11.38 10.83 -0.30
CA GLU A 64 -11.47 11.60 -1.54
C GLU A 64 -10.99 13.04 -1.39
N THR A 65 -11.31 13.71 -0.29
CA THR A 65 -10.90 15.11 -0.07
C THR A 65 -9.37 15.26 0.01
N ARG A 66 -8.65 14.19 0.32
CA ARG A 66 -7.20 14.15 0.41
C ARG A 66 -6.50 14.04 -0.94
N VAL A 67 -7.23 13.68 -2.00
CA VAL A 67 -6.67 13.54 -3.36
C VAL A 67 -6.08 14.86 -3.86
N ASP A 68 -6.74 15.99 -3.60
CA ASP A 68 -6.20 17.30 -3.99
C ASP A 68 -4.84 17.61 -3.36
N GLY A 69 -4.60 17.12 -2.13
CA GLY A 69 -3.32 17.28 -1.44
C GLY A 69 -2.16 16.53 -2.11
N LEU A 70 -2.42 15.58 -3.00
CA LEU A 70 -1.38 14.84 -3.73
C LEU A 70 -0.59 15.71 -4.71
N LYS A 71 -1.09 16.87 -5.09
CA LYS A 71 -0.35 17.88 -5.89
C LYS A 71 0.92 18.37 -5.21
N HIS A 72 0.96 18.32 -3.87
CA HIS A 72 2.11 18.71 -3.07
C HIS A 72 3.07 17.56 -2.77
N VAL A 73 2.73 16.33 -3.18
CA VAL A 73 3.60 15.15 -3.02
C VAL A 73 4.34 14.91 -4.32
N VAL A 74 5.64 15.18 -4.33
CA VAL A 74 6.49 14.97 -5.50
C VAL A 74 6.61 13.47 -5.77
N TYR A 75 6.26 13.04 -6.98
CA TYR A 75 6.54 11.68 -7.45
C TYR A 75 7.96 11.60 -8.02
N HIS A 76 8.26 12.44 -8.99
CA HIS A 76 9.58 12.55 -9.58
C HIS A 76 9.74 13.93 -10.24
N ASN A 77 10.93 14.54 -10.13
CA ASN A 77 11.17 15.91 -10.61
C ASN A 77 10.83 16.14 -12.10
N LYS A 78 10.94 15.09 -12.94
CA LYS A 78 10.60 15.15 -14.37
C LYS A 78 9.21 14.63 -14.71
N LEU A 79 8.56 13.89 -13.81
CA LEU A 79 7.26 13.26 -14.05
C LEU A 79 6.12 13.93 -13.24
N GLY A 80 6.49 14.92 -12.40
CA GLY A 80 5.55 15.73 -11.67
C GLY A 80 5.14 15.16 -10.30
N SER A 81 3.97 15.55 -9.85
CA SER A 81 3.37 15.21 -8.56
C SER A 81 2.66 13.85 -8.58
N GLN A 82 2.31 13.35 -7.39
CA GLN A 82 1.45 12.17 -7.27
C GLN A 82 0.05 12.42 -7.84
N ALA A 83 -0.48 13.65 -7.79
CA ALA A 83 -1.76 13.97 -8.41
C ALA A 83 -1.72 13.79 -9.93
N GLU A 84 -0.69 14.33 -10.61
CA GLU A 84 -0.51 14.13 -12.05
C GLU A 84 -0.31 12.66 -12.41
N ARG A 85 0.43 11.93 -11.58
CA ARG A 85 0.60 10.49 -11.73
C ARG A 85 -0.73 9.75 -11.63
N MET A 86 -1.57 10.06 -10.63
CA MET A 86 -2.88 9.41 -10.46
C MET A 86 -3.81 9.64 -11.65
N LEU A 87 -3.75 10.79 -12.31
CA LEU A 87 -4.53 11.01 -13.55
C LEU A 87 -4.08 10.08 -14.68
N ARG A 88 -2.77 9.87 -14.84
CA ARG A 88 -2.25 8.90 -15.84
C ARG A 88 -2.64 7.48 -15.48
N VAL A 89 -2.48 7.08 -14.19
CA VAL A 89 -2.87 5.75 -13.71
C VAL A 89 -4.36 5.52 -13.88
N LYS A 90 -5.22 6.52 -13.60
CA LYS A 90 -6.67 6.44 -13.83
C LYS A 90 -6.99 6.09 -15.27
N THR A 91 -6.42 6.84 -16.23
CA THR A 91 -6.65 6.59 -17.66
C THR A 91 -6.23 5.18 -18.05
N MET A 92 -5.05 4.74 -17.58
CA MET A 92 -4.55 3.39 -17.87
C MET A 92 -5.38 2.30 -17.18
N ALA A 93 -5.85 2.53 -15.96
CA ALA A 93 -6.72 1.59 -15.24
C ALA A 93 -8.04 1.37 -15.98
N GLY A 94 -8.63 2.43 -16.54
CA GLY A 94 -9.81 2.32 -17.40
C GLY A 94 -9.55 1.48 -18.64
N LEU A 95 -8.43 1.71 -19.34
CA LEU A 95 -8.04 0.93 -20.51
C LEU A 95 -7.80 -0.55 -20.19
N PHE A 96 -7.08 -0.84 -19.10
CA PHE A 96 -6.86 -2.22 -18.67
C PHE A 96 -8.17 -2.88 -18.22
N ALA A 97 -9.07 -2.14 -17.56
CA ALA A 97 -10.38 -2.66 -17.19
C ALA A 97 -11.18 -3.12 -18.42
N ASP A 98 -11.23 -2.30 -19.48
CA ASP A 98 -11.87 -2.68 -20.74
C ASP A 98 -11.24 -3.94 -21.36
N LEU A 99 -9.90 -4.02 -21.37
CA LEU A 99 -9.17 -5.14 -21.95
C LEU A 99 -9.38 -6.48 -21.23
N ILE A 100 -9.54 -6.44 -19.90
CA ILE A 100 -9.68 -7.66 -19.09
C ILE A 100 -11.13 -7.93 -18.65
N GLY A 101 -12.10 -7.13 -19.11
CA GLY A 101 -13.52 -7.28 -18.77
C GLY A 101 -13.86 -6.91 -17.32
N ALA A 102 -13.12 -5.95 -16.74
CA ALA A 102 -13.39 -5.41 -15.41
C ALA A 102 -14.31 -4.19 -15.47
N ASP A 103 -14.88 -3.80 -14.32
CA ASP A 103 -15.64 -2.54 -14.19
C ASP A 103 -14.71 -1.33 -14.30
N ARG A 104 -14.81 -0.64 -15.44
CA ARG A 104 -14.00 0.55 -15.75
C ARG A 104 -14.18 1.66 -14.73
N ALA A 105 -15.41 1.96 -14.35
CA ALA A 105 -15.70 3.06 -13.42
C ALA A 105 -15.07 2.80 -12.04
N LYS A 106 -15.17 1.56 -11.55
CA LYS A 106 -14.53 1.14 -10.30
C LYS A 106 -13.02 1.17 -10.39
N ALA A 107 -12.41 0.73 -11.50
CA ALA A 107 -10.97 0.75 -11.69
C ALA A 107 -10.42 2.20 -11.72
N GLU A 108 -11.10 3.09 -12.44
CA GLU A 108 -10.77 4.51 -12.46
C GLU A 108 -10.93 5.17 -11.09
N ARG A 109 -12.00 4.82 -10.35
CA ARG A 109 -12.22 5.30 -8.97
C ARG A 109 -11.13 4.81 -8.03
N ALA A 110 -10.79 3.54 -8.06
CA ALA A 110 -9.73 2.96 -7.26
C ALA A 110 -8.38 3.64 -7.55
N ALA A 111 -8.04 3.86 -8.83
CA ALA A 111 -6.82 4.55 -9.23
C ALA A 111 -6.73 5.96 -8.67
N MET A 112 -7.84 6.72 -8.68
CA MET A 112 -7.86 8.08 -8.11
C MET A 112 -7.64 8.11 -6.61
N LEU A 113 -8.13 7.09 -5.88
CA LEU A 113 -8.01 7.02 -4.43
C LEU A 113 -6.75 6.29 -3.95
N ALA A 114 -6.06 5.57 -4.84
CA ALA A 114 -5.00 4.62 -4.52
C ALA A 114 -3.85 5.18 -3.67
N LYS A 115 -3.54 6.46 -3.80
CA LYS A 115 -2.45 7.14 -3.06
C LYS A 115 -2.95 8.22 -2.09
N ALA A 116 -4.26 8.36 -1.92
CA ALA A 116 -4.83 9.40 -1.07
C ALA A 116 -4.45 9.22 0.41
N ASP A 117 -4.22 7.98 0.85
CA ASP A 117 -3.78 7.65 2.20
C ASP A 117 -2.36 8.15 2.53
N LEU A 118 -1.54 8.49 1.54
CA LEU A 118 -0.26 9.19 1.76
C LEU A 118 -0.44 10.56 2.43
N ARG A 119 -1.65 11.11 2.43
CA ARG A 119 -2.00 12.39 3.07
C ARG A 119 -2.69 12.20 4.42
N THR A 120 -2.71 11.00 4.97
CA THR A 120 -3.25 10.70 6.29
C THR A 120 -2.18 10.79 7.37
N LEU A 121 -2.58 11.09 8.59
CA LEU A 121 -1.69 11.10 9.75
C LEU A 121 -1.15 9.70 10.04
N MET A 122 -2.01 8.69 9.91
CA MET A 122 -1.64 7.29 10.13
C MET A 122 -0.51 6.84 9.21
N VAL A 123 -0.60 7.11 7.90
CA VAL A 123 0.45 6.71 6.94
C VAL A 123 1.69 7.60 7.08
N GLY A 124 1.53 8.85 7.49
CA GLY A 124 2.65 9.73 7.81
C GLY A 124 3.52 9.19 8.95
N GLU A 125 2.90 8.65 10.00
CA GLU A 125 3.62 8.04 11.13
C GLU A 125 4.02 6.57 10.86
N PHE A 126 3.20 5.82 10.13
CA PHE A 126 3.41 4.40 9.81
C PHE A 126 3.39 4.16 8.30
N PRO A 127 4.48 4.49 7.57
CA PRO A 127 4.53 4.39 6.10
C PRO A 127 4.28 2.99 5.56
N GLU A 128 4.56 1.95 6.35
CA GLU A 128 4.29 0.55 5.99
C GLU A 128 2.80 0.21 5.88
N LEU A 129 1.91 1.10 6.34
CA LEU A 129 0.45 0.93 6.26
C LEU A 129 -0.16 1.52 4.98
N GLN A 130 0.67 2.01 4.04
CA GLN A 130 0.20 2.46 2.73
C GLN A 130 -0.66 1.40 2.05
N GLY A 131 -1.76 1.82 1.48
CA GLY A 131 -2.76 0.96 0.84
C GLY A 131 -3.65 0.23 1.85
N ILE A 132 -3.10 -0.26 2.96
CA ILE A 132 -3.89 -0.90 4.02
C ILE A 132 -4.84 0.13 4.64
N MET A 133 -4.32 1.28 5.04
CA MET A 133 -5.16 2.34 5.61
C MET A 133 -6.09 2.96 4.56
N GLY A 134 -5.63 3.06 3.31
CA GLY A 134 -6.47 3.46 2.19
C GLY A 134 -7.71 2.58 2.03
N GLU A 135 -7.56 1.25 2.11
CA GLU A 135 -8.68 0.30 2.11
C GLU A 135 -9.64 0.54 3.29
N TYR A 136 -9.11 0.68 4.52
CA TYR A 136 -9.93 0.91 5.70
C TYR A 136 -10.73 2.21 5.61
N TYR A 137 -10.10 3.29 5.17
CA TYR A 137 -10.78 4.59 5.03
C TYR A 137 -11.79 4.57 3.89
N ALA A 138 -11.48 3.97 2.75
CA ALA A 138 -12.41 3.82 1.64
C ALA A 138 -13.67 3.04 2.05
N LYS A 139 -13.52 1.93 2.78
CA LYS A 139 -14.66 1.17 3.34
C LYS A 139 -15.48 2.00 4.31
N TYR A 140 -14.82 2.76 5.18
CA TYR A 140 -15.48 3.64 6.13
C TYR A 140 -16.29 4.74 5.43
N ASP A 141 -15.76 5.26 4.33
CA ASP A 141 -16.40 6.31 3.51
C ASP A 141 -17.54 5.79 2.64
N GLY A 142 -17.75 4.47 2.58
CA GLY A 142 -18.82 3.83 1.81
C GLY A 142 -18.46 3.55 0.35
N GLU A 143 -17.18 3.50 -0.01
CA GLU A 143 -16.75 3.06 -1.33
C GLU A 143 -17.11 1.58 -1.56
N ALA A 144 -17.32 1.21 -2.82
CA ALA A 144 -17.57 -0.17 -3.19
C ALA A 144 -16.41 -1.08 -2.72
N GLU A 145 -16.72 -2.30 -2.28
CA GLU A 145 -15.73 -3.22 -1.72
C GLU A 145 -14.56 -3.49 -2.66
N GLU A 146 -14.83 -3.66 -3.97
CA GLU A 146 -13.81 -3.86 -4.99
C GLU A 146 -12.90 -2.64 -5.16
N VAL A 147 -13.43 -1.41 -5.01
CA VAL A 147 -12.66 -0.16 -5.03
C VAL A 147 -11.73 -0.10 -3.83
N ALA A 148 -12.26 -0.33 -2.64
CA ALA A 148 -11.48 -0.32 -1.41
C ALA A 148 -10.37 -1.39 -1.43
N LEU A 149 -10.70 -2.60 -1.89
CA LEU A 149 -9.73 -3.68 -2.03
C LEU A 149 -8.63 -3.33 -3.05
N ALA A 150 -8.99 -2.74 -4.19
CA ALA A 150 -8.03 -2.33 -5.20
C ALA A 150 -7.06 -1.24 -4.70
N ILE A 151 -7.49 -0.35 -3.81
CA ILE A 151 -6.62 0.62 -3.14
C ILE A 151 -5.50 -0.08 -2.36
N ARG A 152 -5.76 -1.22 -1.73
CA ARG A 152 -4.71 -2.00 -1.07
C ARG A 152 -3.88 -2.81 -2.06
N GLU A 153 -4.55 -3.49 -2.98
CA GLU A 153 -3.93 -4.51 -3.84
C GLU A 153 -3.14 -3.93 -5.02
N HIS A 154 -3.29 -2.63 -5.35
CA HIS A 154 -2.50 -2.05 -6.45
C HIS A 154 -0.99 -2.07 -6.19
N TYR A 155 -0.56 -2.22 -4.94
CA TYR A 155 0.85 -2.43 -4.62
C TYR A 155 1.35 -3.84 -4.94
N GLN A 156 0.45 -4.82 -5.06
CA GLN A 156 0.80 -6.21 -5.31
C GLN A 156 1.17 -6.48 -6.79
N PRO A 157 2.06 -7.46 -7.05
CA PRO A 157 2.97 -8.06 -6.07
C PRO A 157 4.08 -7.08 -5.67
N ARG A 158 4.46 -7.08 -4.39
CA ARG A 158 5.49 -6.19 -3.83
C ARG A 158 6.88 -6.80 -3.85
N TYR A 159 6.95 -8.14 -3.89
CA TYR A 159 8.19 -8.94 -3.91
C TYR A 159 7.95 -10.28 -4.60
N ALA A 160 9.03 -11.04 -4.85
CA ALA A 160 8.92 -12.37 -5.41
C ALA A 160 8.12 -13.30 -4.48
N GLY A 161 7.09 -13.98 -5.03
CA GLY A 161 6.19 -14.84 -4.25
C GLY A 161 5.06 -14.12 -3.51
N ASP A 162 4.97 -12.78 -3.58
CA ASP A 162 3.81 -12.05 -3.03
C ASP A 162 2.52 -12.44 -3.78
N ALA A 163 1.38 -12.32 -3.10
CA ALA A 163 0.08 -12.53 -3.72
C ALA A 163 -0.15 -11.58 -4.89
N LEU A 164 -0.88 -12.03 -5.89
CA LEU A 164 -1.38 -11.17 -6.96
C LEU A 164 -2.71 -10.53 -6.58
N PRO A 165 -3.07 -9.39 -7.18
CA PRO A 165 -4.39 -8.79 -7.00
C PRO A 165 -5.50 -9.81 -7.24
N SER A 166 -6.51 -9.79 -6.38
CA SER A 166 -7.50 -10.87 -6.32
C SER A 166 -8.71 -10.66 -7.21
N THR A 167 -9.07 -9.39 -7.50
CA THR A 167 -10.24 -9.04 -8.32
C THR A 167 -9.83 -8.43 -9.66
N PRO A 168 -10.70 -8.48 -10.70
CA PRO A 168 -10.42 -7.80 -11.97
C PRO A 168 -10.17 -6.29 -11.80
N VAL A 169 -10.91 -5.61 -10.93
CA VAL A 169 -10.70 -4.18 -10.62
C VAL A 169 -9.31 -3.95 -10.01
N SER A 170 -8.91 -4.78 -9.05
CA SER A 170 -7.57 -4.71 -8.44
C SER A 170 -6.47 -4.99 -9.45
N LEU A 171 -6.67 -5.96 -10.37
CA LEU A 171 -5.72 -6.29 -11.44
C LEU A 171 -5.52 -5.12 -12.40
N ALA A 172 -6.62 -4.50 -12.88
CA ALA A 172 -6.55 -3.34 -13.77
C ALA A 172 -5.79 -2.17 -13.11
N THR A 173 -6.09 -1.90 -11.84
CA THR A 173 -5.44 -0.82 -11.09
C THR A 173 -3.95 -1.11 -10.84
N ALA A 174 -3.59 -2.33 -10.48
CA ALA A 174 -2.20 -2.73 -10.26
C ALA A 174 -1.36 -2.75 -11.54
N LEU A 175 -1.93 -3.22 -12.65
CA LEU A 175 -1.29 -3.14 -13.97
C LEU A 175 -1.02 -1.69 -14.34
N ALA A 176 -2.02 -0.81 -14.19
CA ALA A 176 -1.89 0.61 -14.49
C ALA A 176 -0.80 1.30 -13.66
N ASP A 177 -0.76 1.06 -12.34
CA ASP A 177 0.25 1.64 -11.44
C ASP A 177 1.68 1.19 -11.83
N LYS A 178 1.87 -0.09 -12.14
CA LYS A 178 3.18 -0.63 -12.52
C LYS A 178 3.61 -0.21 -13.92
N MET A 179 2.69 -0.23 -14.90
CA MET A 179 2.97 0.18 -16.27
C MET A 179 3.26 1.68 -16.37
N GLU A 180 2.52 2.52 -15.63
CA GLU A 180 2.81 3.96 -15.57
C GLU A 180 4.23 4.21 -15.04
N THR A 181 4.62 3.48 -13.99
CA THR A 181 5.98 3.57 -13.44
C THR A 181 7.04 3.17 -14.47
N LEU A 182 6.84 2.05 -15.17
CA LEU A 182 7.78 1.57 -16.20
C LEU A 182 7.88 2.56 -17.37
N ILE A 183 6.74 2.94 -17.93
CA ILE A 183 6.69 3.84 -19.10
C ILE A 183 7.28 5.21 -18.74
N GLY A 184 6.86 5.77 -17.61
CA GLY A 184 7.31 7.08 -17.17
C GLY A 184 8.82 7.12 -16.92
N LEU A 185 9.36 6.18 -16.17
CA LEU A 185 10.78 6.18 -15.82
C LEU A 185 11.68 5.79 -17.00
N PHE A 186 11.28 4.82 -17.83
CA PHE A 186 12.01 4.53 -19.07
C PHE A 186 11.97 5.72 -20.03
N GLY A 187 10.81 6.37 -20.16
CA GLY A 187 10.65 7.54 -21.02
C GLY A 187 11.57 8.73 -20.69
N ILE A 188 11.96 8.86 -19.41
CA ILE A 188 12.94 9.88 -18.98
C ILE A 188 14.37 9.35 -18.89
N GLY A 189 14.64 8.15 -19.40
CA GLY A 189 15.97 7.54 -19.46
C GLY A 189 16.45 6.91 -18.16
N GLN A 190 15.58 6.67 -17.19
CA GLN A 190 15.92 5.97 -15.93
C GLN A 190 15.94 4.46 -16.16
N MET A 191 17.07 3.95 -16.61
CA MET A 191 17.26 2.51 -16.87
C MET A 191 17.96 1.85 -15.69
N PRO A 192 17.52 0.66 -15.24
CA PRO A 192 18.24 -0.11 -14.24
C PRO A 192 19.58 -0.59 -14.83
N THR A 193 20.66 -0.47 -14.06
CA THR A 193 22.00 -0.87 -14.49
C THR A 193 22.65 -1.79 -13.46
N GLY A 194 23.15 -2.98 -13.89
CA GLY A 194 23.84 -3.92 -13.01
C GLY A 194 23.07 -4.14 -11.69
N GLU A 195 23.65 -3.74 -10.58
CA GLU A 195 23.06 -3.84 -9.24
C GLU A 195 22.15 -2.65 -8.86
N LYS A 196 22.16 -1.56 -9.64
CA LYS A 196 21.42 -0.33 -9.32
C LYS A 196 20.04 -0.34 -9.97
N ASP A 197 19.01 -0.39 -9.15
CA ASP A 197 17.60 -0.25 -9.52
C ASP A 197 16.84 0.53 -8.44
N PRO A 198 17.09 1.86 -8.32
CA PRO A 198 16.55 2.67 -7.23
C PRO A 198 15.03 2.79 -7.28
N PHE A 199 14.43 2.57 -8.44
CA PHE A 199 12.98 2.63 -8.65
C PHE A 199 12.32 1.26 -8.71
N ALA A 200 13.08 0.18 -8.49
CA ALA A 200 12.59 -1.20 -8.52
C ALA A 200 11.90 -1.58 -9.85
N LEU A 201 12.39 -1.07 -10.99
CA LEU A 201 11.78 -1.27 -12.31
C LEU A 201 11.74 -2.74 -12.71
N ARG A 202 12.78 -3.53 -12.37
CA ARG A 202 12.77 -4.99 -12.58
C ARG A 202 11.64 -5.66 -11.84
N ARG A 203 11.37 -5.22 -10.61
CA ARG A 203 10.27 -5.74 -9.79
C ARG A 203 8.91 -5.37 -10.36
N HIS A 204 8.75 -4.15 -10.86
CA HIS A 204 7.53 -3.72 -11.55
C HIS A 204 7.29 -4.55 -12.81
N ALA A 205 8.32 -4.74 -13.65
CA ALA A 205 8.23 -5.54 -14.87
C ALA A 205 7.87 -7.02 -14.56
N LEU A 206 8.56 -7.65 -13.61
CA LEU A 206 8.23 -9.02 -13.19
C LEU A 206 6.82 -9.11 -12.61
N GLY A 207 6.36 -8.10 -11.87
CA GLY A 207 5.00 -8.03 -11.36
C GLY A 207 3.95 -7.97 -12.47
N VAL A 208 4.19 -7.19 -13.52
CA VAL A 208 3.32 -7.15 -14.71
C VAL A 208 3.29 -8.51 -15.39
N LEU A 209 4.45 -9.10 -15.69
CA LEU A 209 4.53 -10.42 -16.35
C LEU A 209 3.81 -11.50 -15.53
N ARG A 210 3.99 -11.53 -14.22
CA ARG A 210 3.28 -12.48 -13.36
C ARG A 210 1.77 -12.31 -13.43
N MET A 211 1.26 -11.08 -13.38
CA MET A 211 -0.18 -10.83 -13.51
C MET A 211 -0.72 -11.30 -14.86
N LEU A 212 -0.01 -11.00 -15.96
CA LEU A 212 -0.44 -11.41 -17.29
C LEU A 212 -0.46 -12.94 -17.44
N ILE A 213 0.60 -13.62 -17.01
CA ILE A 213 0.77 -15.08 -17.18
C ILE A 213 -0.11 -15.86 -16.21
N GLU A 214 0.01 -15.58 -14.89
CA GLU A 214 -0.67 -16.38 -13.86
C GLU A 214 -2.19 -16.14 -13.83
N LYS A 215 -2.67 -14.99 -14.32
CA LYS A 215 -4.10 -14.69 -14.46
C LYS A 215 -4.61 -14.91 -15.89
N ALA A 216 -3.77 -15.38 -16.81
CA ALA A 216 -4.11 -15.63 -18.22
C ALA A 216 -4.84 -14.43 -18.86
N LEU A 217 -4.33 -13.21 -18.65
CA LEU A 217 -5.00 -11.99 -19.12
C LEU A 217 -4.87 -11.86 -20.64
N PRO A 218 -5.94 -11.45 -21.36
CA PRO A 218 -5.93 -11.29 -22.82
C PRO A 218 -5.27 -9.98 -23.27
N VAL A 219 -4.06 -9.73 -22.78
CA VAL A 219 -3.30 -8.49 -23.07
C VAL A 219 -2.00 -8.85 -23.78
N SER A 220 -1.78 -8.29 -24.98
CA SER A 220 -0.51 -8.39 -25.70
C SER A 220 0.43 -7.29 -25.25
N LEU A 221 1.71 -7.60 -25.17
CA LEU A 221 2.80 -6.64 -24.92
C LEU A 221 3.46 -6.15 -26.22
N ASN A 222 2.93 -6.54 -27.38
CA ASN A 222 3.45 -6.15 -28.70
C ASN A 222 2.80 -4.85 -29.18
#